data_7102b05003da12c028ebbf677bccbb9b
#
_entry.id   7102b05003da12c028ebbf677bccbb9b
#
_cell.length_a   1.000
_cell.length_b   1.000
_cell.length_c   1.000
_cell.angle_alpha   90.00
_cell.angle_beta   90.00
_cell.angle_gamma   90.00
#
_symmetry.space_group_name_H-M   'P 1'
#
loop_
_entity.id
_entity.type
_entity.pdbx_description
1 polymer ?
#
loop_
_entity_poly.entity_id
_entity_poly.type
_entity_poly.pdbx_seq_one_letter_code
_entity_poly.pdbx_strand_id
1 'polypeptide(L)'
;MIKKKHIVLFTFLLFSFGNQLFAQENPDAIALVDDQLENNFYEAVKQRGIENYDKAIVSIQKCIEKEPKNAAFQYELGKNYLSLKNYVDAESAFKKAVELDNKQRWYWNGLYDVYYQTKDYQKSIPIVEKLIEFDGNMREDLVSLYMNTNQHGKALELLKDMESKSKLTSTMEYYKLKIQESNAYTKPQKEQLEEAIKKNPKDEQNYIDLIVLY
;
A
#
# COMPACT_ATOMS: atom_id res chain seq x y z
N MET A 1 -79.01 48.91 13.03
CA MET A 1 -78.33 47.95 12.13
C MET A 1 -76.88 48.42 11.96
N ILE A 2 -75.93 47.79 12.66
CA ILE A 2 -74.53 48.17 12.70
C ILE A 2 -73.76 47.11 11.96
N LYS A 3 -73.17 47.48 10.82
CA LYS A 3 -72.29 46.61 10.05
C LYS A 3 -70.92 46.53 10.72
N LYS A 4 -70.52 45.34 11.16
CA LYS A 4 -69.21 45.08 11.65
C LYS A 4 -68.18 45.13 10.51
N LYS A 5 -67.21 46.06 10.58
CA LYS A 5 -66.04 46.09 9.72
C LYS A 5 -65.02 45.12 10.29
N HIS A 6 -64.65 44.14 9.52
CA HIS A 6 -63.55 43.26 9.82
C HIS A 6 -62.22 44.03 9.52
N ILE A 7 -61.51 44.33 10.60
CA ILE A 7 -60.12 44.82 10.50
C ILE A 7 -59.26 43.55 10.28
N VAL A 8 -58.76 43.40 9.07
CA VAL A 8 -57.71 42.39 8.76
C VAL A 8 -56.39 42.99 9.20
N LEU A 9 -55.89 42.49 10.30
CA LEU A 9 -54.54 42.81 10.79
C LEU A 9 -53.55 42.07 9.92
N PHE A 10 -52.92 42.78 8.99
CA PHE A 10 -51.81 42.25 8.17
C PHE A 10 -50.56 42.24 9.05
N THR A 11 -50.31 41.12 9.75
CA THR A 11 -49.04 40.91 10.43
C THR A 11 -47.96 40.70 9.36
N PHE A 12 -47.16 41.75 9.14
CA PHE A 12 -45.94 41.67 8.36
C PHE A 12 -44.93 40.82 9.14
N LEU A 13 -44.90 39.53 8.84
CA LEU A 13 -43.82 38.65 9.24
C LEU A 13 -42.58 39.10 8.51
N LEU A 14 -41.75 39.91 9.18
CA LEU A 14 -40.39 40.19 8.77
C LEU A 14 -39.63 38.85 8.84
N PHE A 15 -39.65 38.13 7.75
CA PHE A 15 -38.68 37.09 7.49
C PHE A 15 -37.34 37.80 7.36
N SER A 16 -36.57 37.83 8.44
CA SER A 16 -35.16 38.13 8.39
C SER A 16 -34.51 37.00 7.57
N PHE A 17 -34.42 37.21 6.26
CA PHE A 17 -33.47 36.50 5.42
C PHE A 17 -32.09 36.84 5.95
N GLY A 18 -31.57 35.97 6.80
CA GLY A 18 -30.15 35.90 7.07
C GLY A 18 -29.47 35.79 5.71
N ASN A 19 -28.80 36.88 5.36
CA ASN A 19 -27.85 36.82 4.26
C ASN A 19 -26.79 35.82 4.61
N GLN A 20 -27.04 34.52 4.28
CA GLN A 20 -25.95 33.64 3.97
C GLN A 20 -25.35 34.25 2.70
N LEU A 21 -24.30 34.99 2.89
CA LEU A 21 -23.30 35.23 1.87
C LEU A 21 -22.77 33.85 1.44
N PHE A 22 -23.50 33.19 0.56
CA PHE A 22 -22.84 32.26 -0.34
C PHE A 22 -21.86 33.14 -1.09
N ALA A 23 -20.60 33.08 -0.72
CA ALA A 23 -19.54 33.57 -1.55
C ALA A 23 -19.75 32.90 -2.91
N GLN A 24 -20.31 33.63 -3.85
CA GLN A 24 -20.46 33.18 -5.21
C GLN A 24 -19.04 33.15 -5.74
N GLU A 25 -18.45 31.94 -5.69
CA GLU A 25 -17.12 31.72 -6.24
C GLU A 25 -17.17 32.22 -7.69
N ASN A 26 -16.28 33.16 -7.98
CA ASN A 26 -16.23 33.76 -9.31
C ASN A 26 -15.94 32.63 -10.33
N PRO A 27 -16.81 32.37 -11.32
CA PRO A 27 -16.58 31.35 -12.32
C PRO A 27 -15.24 31.48 -13.03
N ASP A 28 -14.77 32.71 -13.24
CA ASP A 28 -13.46 32.96 -13.85
C ASP A 28 -12.31 32.60 -12.91
N ALA A 29 -12.50 32.73 -11.60
CA ALA A 29 -11.50 32.30 -10.60
C ALA A 29 -11.42 30.79 -10.51
N ILE A 30 -12.56 30.07 -10.61
CA ILE A 30 -12.62 28.62 -10.65
C ILE A 30 -11.93 28.11 -11.93
N ALA A 31 -12.23 28.68 -13.08
CA ALA A 31 -11.59 28.34 -14.35
C ALA A 31 -10.07 28.55 -14.30
N LEU A 32 -9.60 29.67 -13.72
CA LEU A 32 -8.18 29.95 -13.55
C LEU A 32 -7.48 28.98 -12.59
N VAL A 33 -8.18 28.47 -11.57
CA VAL A 33 -7.63 27.47 -10.63
C VAL A 33 -7.49 26.13 -11.31
N ASP A 34 -8.48 25.70 -12.08
CA ASP A 34 -8.43 24.46 -12.87
C ASP A 34 -7.30 24.51 -13.89
N ASP A 35 -7.16 25.63 -14.63
CA ASP A 35 -6.06 25.82 -15.59
C ASP A 35 -4.68 25.74 -14.91
N GLN A 36 -4.55 26.28 -13.70
CA GLN A 36 -3.28 26.20 -12.95
C GLN A 36 -2.98 24.78 -12.47
N LEU A 37 -3.98 24.03 -12.03
CA LEU A 37 -3.84 22.66 -11.60
C LEU A 37 -3.40 21.77 -12.76
N GLU A 38 -4.09 21.88 -13.90
CA GLU A 38 -3.76 21.16 -15.12
C GLU A 38 -2.35 21.49 -15.61
N ASN A 39 -1.98 22.78 -15.64
CA ASN A 39 -0.65 23.22 -16.07
C ASN A 39 0.46 22.67 -15.14
N ASN A 40 0.26 22.70 -13.82
CA ASN A 40 1.22 22.14 -12.86
C ASN A 40 1.36 20.63 -13.04
N PHE A 41 0.25 19.91 -13.23
CA PHE A 41 0.27 18.48 -13.46
C PHE A 41 0.95 18.12 -14.79
N TYR A 42 0.60 18.82 -15.87
CA TYR A 42 1.25 18.64 -17.16
C TYR A 42 2.76 18.89 -17.07
N GLU A 43 3.19 19.97 -16.40
CA GLU A 43 4.60 20.26 -16.20
C GLU A 43 5.29 19.17 -15.37
N ALA A 44 4.65 18.65 -14.32
CA ALA A 44 5.19 17.54 -13.53
C ALA A 44 5.44 16.30 -14.40
N VAL A 45 4.45 15.92 -15.22
CA VAL A 45 4.57 14.76 -16.13
C VAL A 45 5.65 14.98 -17.18
N LYS A 46 5.71 16.17 -17.76
CA LYS A 46 6.72 16.57 -18.74
C LYS A 46 8.13 16.53 -18.14
N GLN A 47 8.31 17.14 -16.97
CA GLN A 47 9.63 17.16 -16.30
C GLN A 47 10.09 15.74 -15.92
N ARG A 48 9.17 14.89 -15.46
CA ARG A 48 9.45 13.47 -15.23
C ARG A 48 9.86 12.75 -16.53
N GLY A 49 9.16 13.04 -17.64
CA GLY A 49 9.46 12.44 -18.96
C GLY A 49 10.85 12.77 -19.50
N ILE A 50 11.44 13.87 -19.07
CA ILE A 50 12.83 14.27 -19.38
C ILE A 50 13.79 14.04 -18.20
N GLU A 51 13.39 13.20 -17.23
CA GLU A 51 14.16 12.79 -16.05
C GLU A 51 14.57 13.96 -15.12
N ASN A 52 13.88 15.09 -15.22
CA ASN A 52 14.07 16.23 -14.31
C ASN A 52 13.16 16.08 -13.08
N TYR A 53 13.46 15.08 -12.26
CA TYR A 53 12.60 14.65 -11.15
C TYR A 53 12.42 15.73 -10.09
N ASP A 54 13.44 16.54 -9.80
CA ASP A 54 13.33 17.62 -8.81
C ASP A 54 12.28 18.66 -9.24
N LYS A 55 12.27 19.08 -10.51
CA LYS A 55 11.25 20.01 -11.00
C LYS A 55 9.87 19.34 -11.09
N ALA A 56 9.82 18.05 -11.42
CA ALA A 56 8.57 17.30 -11.40
C ALA A 56 7.97 17.26 -9.98
N ILE A 57 8.79 17.05 -8.95
CA ILE A 57 8.38 17.09 -7.54
C ILE A 57 7.80 18.44 -7.17
N VAL A 58 8.49 19.53 -7.51
CA VAL A 58 7.98 20.90 -7.21
C VAL A 58 6.63 21.14 -7.88
N SER A 59 6.45 20.69 -9.12
CA SER A 59 5.19 20.88 -9.84
C SER A 59 4.06 20.02 -9.26
N ILE A 60 4.33 18.76 -8.90
CA ILE A 60 3.31 17.90 -8.31
C ILE A 60 2.93 18.31 -6.89
N GLN A 61 3.86 18.88 -6.11
CA GLN A 61 3.58 19.45 -4.80
C GLN A 61 2.57 20.58 -4.87
N LYS A 62 2.65 21.45 -5.89
CA LYS A 62 1.64 22.50 -6.12
C LYS A 62 0.26 21.92 -6.42
N CYS A 63 0.18 20.76 -7.11
CA CYS A 63 -1.09 20.06 -7.30
C CYS A 63 -1.63 19.53 -5.97
N ILE A 64 -0.76 18.94 -5.13
CA ILE A 64 -1.13 18.41 -3.81
C ILE A 64 -1.61 19.54 -2.87
N GLU A 65 -1.02 20.73 -2.94
CA GLU A 65 -1.48 21.90 -2.17
C GLU A 65 -2.92 22.31 -2.53
N LYS A 66 -3.29 22.15 -3.80
CA LYS A 66 -4.66 22.44 -4.27
C LYS A 66 -5.64 21.31 -3.96
N GLU A 67 -5.22 20.08 -4.17
CA GLU A 67 -6.02 18.88 -3.96
C GLU A 67 -5.30 17.87 -3.06
N PRO A 68 -5.25 18.09 -1.74
CA PRO A 68 -4.48 17.27 -0.82
C PRO A 68 -5.03 15.84 -0.66
N LYS A 69 -6.28 15.60 -1.07
CA LYS A 69 -6.94 14.28 -1.04
C LYS A 69 -6.87 13.52 -2.37
N ASN A 70 -6.18 14.05 -3.37
CA ASN A 70 -6.03 13.38 -4.64
C ASN A 70 -4.91 12.33 -4.56
N ALA A 71 -5.32 11.06 -4.50
CA ALA A 71 -4.38 9.93 -4.39
C ALA A 71 -3.41 9.83 -5.57
N ALA A 72 -3.85 10.21 -6.78
CA ALA A 72 -3.02 10.16 -7.97
C ALA A 72 -1.81 11.11 -7.87
N PHE A 73 -1.97 12.28 -7.26
CA PHE A 73 -0.86 13.21 -7.07
C PHE A 73 0.17 12.67 -6.08
N GLN A 74 -0.27 12.02 -5.01
CA GLN A 74 0.63 11.34 -4.08
C GLN A 74 1.39 10.19 -4.76
N TYR A 75 0.71 9.43 -5.61
CA TYR A 75 1.34 8.38 -6.40
C TYR A 75 2.39 8.93 -7.37
N GLU A 76 2.08 10.01 -8.11
CA GLU A 76 3.04 10.67 -9.00
C GLU A 76 4.24 11.22 -8.22
N LEU A 77 4.03 11.79 -7.03
CA LEU A 77 5.10 12.22 -6.14
C LEU A 77 6.01 11.05 -5.75
N GLY A 78 5.42 9.94 -5.33
CA GLY A 78 6.15 8.70 -4.97
C GLY A 78 7.01 8.18 -6.12
N LYS A 79 6.49 8.20 -7.36
CA LYS A 79 7.25 7.80 -8.54
C LYS A 79 8.49 8.67 -8.80
N ASN A 80 8.38 9.97 -8.61
CA ASN A 80 9.51 10.88 -8.77
C ASN A 80 10.59 10.62 -7.70
N TYR A 81 10.19 10.45 -6.43
CA TYR A 81 11.11 10.09 -5.35
C TYR A 81 11.78 8.73 -5.59
N LEU A 82 11.01 7.74 -6.05
CA LEU A 82 11.55 6.41 -6.38
C LEU A 82 12.62 6.50 -7.47
N SER A 83 12.38 7.31 -8.52
CA SER A 83 13.35 7.54 -9.60
C SER A 83 14.63 8.20 -9.10
N LEU A 84 14.55 9.08 -8.10
CA LEU A 84 15.70 9.66 -7.39
C LEU A 84 16.33 8.70 -6.37
N LYS A 85 15.80 7.48 -6.21
CA LYS A 85 16.19 6.52 -5.16
C LYS A 85 16.02 7.07 -3.74
N ASN A 86 15.18 8.08 -3.58
CA ASN A 86 14.77 8.58 -2.27
C ASN A 86 13.63 7.69 -1.74
N TYR A 87 14.01 6.51 -1.24
CA TYR A 87 13.07 5.47 -0.83
C TYR A 87 12.18 5.85 0.35
N VAL A 88 12.67 6.70 1.25
CA VAL A 88 11.93 7.14 2.43
C VAL A 88 10.74 8.00 2.02
N ASP A 89 10.97 9.02 1.19
CA ASP A 89 9.91 9.89 0.73
C ASP A 89 8.99 9.19 -0.29
N ALA A 90 9.53 8.28 -1.10
CA ALA A 90 8.75 7.44 -1.99
C ALA A 90 7.77 6.55 -1.20
N GLU A 91 8.23 5.86 -0.14
CA GLU A 91 7.39 5.05 0.74
C GLU A 91 6.27 5.90 1.36
N SER A 92 6.62 7.08 1.88
CA SER A 92 5.65 8.00 2.48
C SER A 92 4.56 8.42 1.49
N ALA A 93 4.94 8.83 0.29
CA ALA A 93 4.02 9.27 -0.75
C ALA A 93 3.11 8.13 -1.25
N PHE A 94 3.65 6.93 -1.49
CA PHE A 94 2.84 5.79 -1.89
C PHE A 94 1.91 5.30 -0.78
N LYS A 95 2.34 5.30 0.48
CA LYS A 95 1.45 5.02 1.61
C LYS A 95 0.28 5.98 1.64
N LYS A 96 0.56 7.27 1.42
CA LYS A 96 -0.50 8.29 1.37
C LYS A 96 -1.47 8.07 0.22
N ALA A 97 -0.98 7.66 -0.95
CA ALA A 97 -1.83 7.29 -2.09
C ALA A 97 -2.75 6.11 -1.74
N VAL A 98 -2.23 5.06 -1.11
CA VAL A 98 -3.00 3.90 -0.66
C VAL A 98 -4.02 4.25 0.43
N GLU A 99 -3.67 5.13 1.39
CA GLU A 99 -4.61 5.61 2.41
C GLU A 99 -5.80 6.37 1.81
N LEU A 100 -5.55 7.16 0.77
CA LEU A 100 -6.58 7.94 0.09
C LEU A 100 -7.46 7.08 -0.81
N ASP A 101 -6.88 6.11 -1.50
CA ASP A 101 -7.61 5.15 -2.35
C ASP A 101 -6.88 3.80 -2.37
N ASN A 102 -7.38 2.85 -1.63
CA ASN A 102 -6.79 1.50 -1.52
C ASN A 102 -7.28 0.52 -2.61
N LYS A 103 -8.14 0.97 -3.53
CA LYS A 103 -8.69 0.15 -4.61
C LYS A 103 -7.83 0.17 -5.86
N GLN A 104 -6.87 1.05 -5.95
CA GLN A 104 -5.99 1.18 -7.10
C GLN A 104 -4.74 0.30 -6.92
N ARG A 105 -4.65 -0.75 -7.72
CA ARG A 105 -3.50 -1.65 -7.73
C ARG A 105 -2.15 -0.92 -7.87
N TRP A 106 -2.12 0.14 -8.70
CA TRP A 106 -0.89 0.88 -8.99
C TRP A 106 -0.23 1.48 -7.75
N TYR A 107 -1.03 1.92 -6.76
CA TYR A 107 -0.50 2.49 -5.53
C TYR A 107 0.19 1.44 -4.67
N TRP A 108 -0.36 0.22 -4.62
CA TRP A 108 0.28 -0.92 -3.96
C TRP A 108 1.54 -1.38 -4.68
N ASN A 109 1.55 -1.37 -6.02
CA ASN A 109 2.77 -1.65 -6.79
C ASN A 109 3.88 -0.65 -6.46
N GLY A 110 3.57 0.65 -6.31
CA GLY A 110 4.56 1.63 -5.89
C GLY A 110 5.22 1.31 -4.55
N LEU A 111 4.45 0.85 -3.56
CA LEU A 111 4.99 0.37 -2.29
C LEU A 111 5.84 -0.90 -2.46
N TYR A 112 5.38 -1.83 -3.25
CA TYR A 112 6.14 -3.05 -3.57
C TYR A 112 7.49 -2.72 -4.19
N ASP A 113 7.52 -1.81 -5.17
CA ASP A 113 8.75 -1.39 -5.85
C ASP A 113 9.77 -0.80 -4.87
N VAL A 114 9.32 0.03 -3.91
CA VAL A 114 10.19 0.56 -2.86
C VAL A 114 10.79 -0.56 -2.02
N TYR A 115 9.97 -1.46 -1.49
CA TYR A 115 10.43 -2.52 -0.60
C TYR A 115 11.28 -3.56 -1.33
N TYR A 116 10.98 -3.84 -2.58
CA TYR A 116 11.77 -4.72 -3.42
C TYR A 116 13.17 -4.15 -3.68
N GLN A 117 13.28 -2.85 -4.05
CA GLN A 117 14.55 -2.19 -4.30
C GLN A 117 15.41 -2.04 -3.02
N THR A 118 14.77 -1.84 -1.89
CA THR A 118 15.44 -1.77 -0.58
C THR A 118 15.70 -3.16 0.04
N LYS A 119 15.23 -4.24 -0.60
CA LYS A 119 15.28 -5.63 -0.10
C LYS A 119 14.60 -5.81 1.26
N ASP A 120 13.63 -4.95 1.57
CA ASP A 120 12.79 -5.11 2.77
C ASP A 120 11.69 -6.13 2.49
N TYR A 121 12.11 -7.41 2.42
CA TYR A 121 11.21 -8.52 2.09
C TYR A 121 10.09 -8.69 3.12
N GLN A 122 10.35 -8.36 4.38
CA GLN A 122 9.32 -8.42 5.42
C GLN A 122 8.17 -7.45 5.16
N LYS A 123 8.48 -6.22 4.77
CA LYS A 123 7.46 -5.25 4.39
C LYS A 123 6.82 -5.55 3.03
N SER A 124 7.51 -6.25 2.14
CA SER A 124 6.97 -6.67 0.85
C SER A 124 5.83 -7.68 0.98
N ILE A 125 5.88 -8.58 1.98
CA ILE A 125 4.91 -9.66 2.14
C ILE A 125 3.46 -9.15 2.18
N PRO A 126 3.04 -8.28 3.11
CA PRO A 126 1.65 -7.81 3.18
C PRO A 126 1.22 -7.03 1.93
N ILE A 127 2.17 -6.40 1.23
CA ILE A 127 1.86 -5.70 -0.02
C ILE A 127 1.55 -6.69 -1.14
N VAL A 128 2.36 -7.76 -1.27
CA VAL A 128 2.14 -8.80 -2.28
C VAL A 128 0.87 -9.60 -1.98
N GLU A 129 0.60 -9.91 -0.71
CA GLU A 129 -0.68 -10.53 -0.29
C GLU A 129 -1.87 -9.67 -0.76
N LYS A 130 -1.77 -8.34 -0.62
CA LYS A 130 -2.81 -7.43 -1.12
C LYS A 130 -2.87 -7.38 -2.64
N LEU A 131 -1.75 -7.39 -3.33
CA LEU A 131 -1.70 -7.41 -4.80
C LEU A 131 -2.30 -8.68 -5.40
N ILE A 132 -2.18 -9.82 -4.73
CA ILE A 132 -2.81 -11.09 -5.13
C ILE A 132 -4.34 -11.00 -5.12
N GLU A 133 -4.94 -10.16 -4.25
CA GLU A 133 -6.39 -9.95 -4.26
C GLU A 133 -6.90 -9.27 -5.55
N PHE A 134 -6.05 -8.47 -6.22
CA PHE A 134 -6.41 -7.85 -7.49
C PHE A 134 -6.30 -8.81 -8.67
N ASP A 135 -5.24 -9.60 -8.70
CA ASP A 135 -5.04 -10.68 -9.65
C ASP A 135 -4.14 -11.75 -9.01
N GLY A 136 -4.30 -13.01 -9.34
CA GLY A 136 -3.55 -14.11 -8.76
C GLY A 136 -2.08 -14.22 -9.17
N ASN A 137 -1.53 -13.26 -9.92
CA ASN A 137 -0.26 -13.44 -10.65
C ASN A 137 1.00 -13.36 -9.78
N MET A 138 0.93 -12.77 -8.58
CA MET A 138 2.09 -12.56 -7.70
C MET A 138 2.31 -13.67 -6.65
N ARG A 139 1.73 -14.86 -6.86
CA ARG A 139 1.88 -15.98 -5.91
C ARG A 139 3.31 -16.52 -5.86
N GLU A 140 4.01 -16.56 -7.00
CA GLU A 140 5.41 -16.98 -7.06
C GLU A 140 6.33 -15.99 -6.35
N ASP A 141 6.05 -14.69 -6.49
CA ASP A 141 6.77 -13.64 -5.74
C ASP A 141 6.57 -13.83 -4.23
N LEU A 142 5.34 -14.13 -3.80
CA LEU A 142 5.05 -14.38 -2.39
C LEU A 142 5.80 -15.62 -1.86
N VAL A 143 5.86 -16.70 -2.63
CA VAL A 143 6.69 -17.88 -2.26
C VAL A 143 8.15 -17.45 -2.10
N SER A 144 8.68 -16.68 -3.06
CA SER A 144 10.06 -16.19 -3.03
C SER A 144 10.33 -15.30 -1.82
N LEU A 145 9.38 -14.44 -1.45
CA LEU A 145 9.45 -13.60 -0.25
C LEU A 145 9.45 -14.44 1.03
N TYR A 146 8.58 -15.45 1.13
CA TYR A 146 8.58 -16.38 2.26
C TYR A 146 9.90 -17.16 2.38
N MET A 147 10.50 -17.57 1.26
CA MET A 147 11.82 -18.22 1.25
C MET A 147 12.91 -17.26 1.75
N ASN A 148 12.92 -16.01 1.28
CA ASN A 148 13.91 -15.00 1.66
C ASN A 148 13.77 -14.54 3.13
N THR A 149 12.62 -14.77 3.74
CA THR A 149 12.34 -14.40 5.15
C THR A 149 12.29 -15.61 6.08
N ASN A 150 12.78 -16.77 5.62
CA ASN A 150 12.78 -18.05 6.34
C ASN A 150 11.39 -18.53 6.80
N GLN A 151 10.31 -18.07 6.17
CA GLN A 151 8.95 -18.52 6.45
C GLN A 151 8.59 -19.77 5.65
N HIS A 152 9.43 -20.81 5.75
CA HIS A 152 9.36 -22.04 4.93
C HIS A 152 8.02 -22.77 5.06
N GLY A 153 7.37 -22.73 6.22
CA GLY A 153 6.05 -23.30 6.42
C GLY A 153 4.99 -22.67 5.54
N LYS A 154 4.94 -21.34 5.49
CA LYS A 154 4.01 -20.58 4.63
C LYS A 154 4.32 -20.79 3.15
N ALA A 155 5.60 -20.79 2.79
CA ALA A 155 6.01 -21.09 1.43
C ALA A 155 5.52 -22.46 0.98
N LEU A 156 5.67 -23.49 1.80
CA LEU A 156 5.23 -24.85 1.48
C LEU A 156 3.71 -24.95 1.36
N GLU A 157 2.96 -24.27 2.22
CA GLU A 157 1.49 -24.24 2.17
C GLU A 157 1.01 -23.60 0.87
N LEU A 158 1.57 -22.43 0.52
CA LEU A 158 1.24 -21.76 -0.74
C LEU A 158 1.62 -22.57 -1.96
N LEU A 159 2.79 -23.24 -1.96
CA LEU A 159 3.21 -24.14 -3.03
C LEU A 159 2.26 -25.33 -3.23
N LYS A 160 1.73 -25.91 -2.14
CA LYS A 160 0.73 -26.97 -2.21
C LYS A 160 -0.60 -26.47 -2.80
N ASP A 161 -1.04 -25.27 -2.40
CA ASP A 161 -2.24 -24.66 -2.99
C ASP A 161 -2.06 -24.40 -4.49
N MET A 162 -0.91 -23.85 -4.90
CA MET A 162 -0.59 -23.61 -6.31
C MET A 162 -0.56 -24.92 -7.10
N GLU A 163 0.10 -25.96 -6.60
CA GLU A 163 0.20 -27.29 -7.24
C GLU A 163 -1.17 -27.94 -7.42
N SER A 164 -2.09 -27.74 -6.48
CA SER A 164 -3.46 -28.27 -6.59
C SER A 164 -4.27 -27.65 -7.74
N LYS A 165 -3.86 -26.46 -8.22
CA LYS A 165 -4.55 -25.69 -9.26
C LYS A 165 -3.87 -25.78 -10.61
N SER A 166 -2.57 -25.92 -10.64
CA SER A 166 -1.77 -25.99 -11.87
C SER A 166 -0.40 -26.63 -11.62
N LYS A 167 0.28 -26.99 -12.71
CA LYS A 167 1.68 -27.44 -12.62
C LYS A 167 2.56 -26.30 -12.10
N LEU A 168 3.44 -26.59 -11.15
CA LEU A 168 4.42 -25.65 -10.65
C LEU A 168 5.48 -25.32 -11.72
N THR A 169 6.05 -24.12 -11.67
CA THR A 169 7.25 -23.78 -12.42
C THR A 169 8.47 -24.48 -11.83
N SER A 170 9.52 -24.65 -12.61
CA SER A 170 10.76 -25.30 -12.16
C SER A 170 11.36 -24.63 -10.92
N THR A 171 11.24 -23.31 -10.81
CA THR A 171 11.68 -22.57 -9.63
C THR A 171 10.85 -22.91 -8.40
N MET A 172 9.54 -23.05 -8.56
CA MET A 172 8.64 -23.42 -7.45
C MET A 172 8.83 -24.86 -7.04
N GLU A 173 9.04 -25.77 -7.99
CA GLU A 173 9.42 -27.17 -7.71
C GLU A 173 10.74 -27.23 -6.91
N TYR A 174 11.75 -26.46 -7.31
CA TYR A 174 13.02 -26.37 -6.59
C TYR A 174 12.83 -25.88 -5.14
N TYR A 175 12.06 -24.83 -4.92
CA TYR A 175 11.79 -24.36 -3.55
C TYR A 175 11.07 -25.40 -2.71
N LYS A 176 10.09 -26.08 -3.29
CA LYS A 176 9.38 -27.17 -2.61
C LYS A 176 10.32 -28.30 -2.17
N LEU A 177 11.19 -28.76 -3.06
CA LEU A 177 12.19 -29.79 -2.76
C LEU A 177 13.16 -29.33 -1.68
N LYS A 178 13.68 -28.10 -1.79
CA LYS A 178 14.61 -27.53 -0.80
C LYS A 178 14.02 -27.46 0.61
N ILE A 179 12.74 -27.09 0.74
CA ILE A 179 12.05 -27.08 2.03
C ILE A 179 11.87 -28.51 2.56
N GLN A 180 11.52 -29.46 1.69
CA GLN A 180 11.31 -30.85 2.07
C GLN A 180 12.62 -31.51 2.52
N GLU A 181 13.73 -31.27 1.83
CA GLU A 181 15.06 -31.74 2.21
C GLU A 181 15.50 -31.16 3.55
N SER A 182 15.32 -29.86 3.76
CA SER A 182 15.61 -29.19 5.03
C SER A 182 14.80 -29.81 6.18
N ASN A 183 13.48 -30.02 5.97
CA ASN A 183 12.61 -30.66 6.96
C ASN A 183 12.99 -32.11 7.22
N ALA A 184 13.41 -32.87 6.20
CA ALA A 184 13.85 -34.23 6.34
C ALA A 184 15.15 -34.36 7.14
N TYR A 185 16.02 -33.35 7.06
CA TYR A 185 17.27 -33.29 7.81
C TYR A 185 17.07 -32.82 9.27
N THR A 186 16.25 -31.79 9.48
CA THR A 186 16.08 -31.16 10.81
C THR A 186 15.12 -31.92 11.73
N LYS A 187 14.09 -32.56 11.17
CA LYS A 187 13.07 -33.26 11.95
C LYS A 187 13.65 -34.40 12.84
N PRO A 188 14.50 -35.33 12.33
CA PRO A 188 15.08 -36.36 13.17
C PRO A 188 15.98 -35.83 14.28
N GLN A 189 16.77 -34.75 14.02
CA GLN A 189 17.61 -34.12 15.03
C GLN A 189 16.76 -33.45 16.11
N LYS A 190 15.70 -32.76 15.72
CA LYS A 190 14.75 -32.15 16.65
C LYS A 190 14.14 -33.20 17.59
N GLU A 191 13.63 -34.31 17.04
CA GLU A 191 13.04 -35.40 17.82
C GLU A 191 14.06 -35.99 18.81
N GLN A 192 15.31 -36.19 18.39
CA GLN A 192 16.40 -36.65 19.27
C GLN A 192 16.71 -35.67 20.40
N LEU A 193 16.77 -34.36 20.11
CA LEU A 193 17.01 -33.33 21.13
C LEU A 193 15.83 -33.22 22.11
N GLU A 194 14.60 -33.27 21.62
CA GLU A 194 13.40 -33.28 22.47
C GLU A 194 13.36 -34.51 23.40
N GLU A 195 13.77 -35.68 22.92
CA GLU A 195 13.92 -36.89 23.76
C GLU A 195 15.06 -36.75 24.78
N ALA A 196 16.21 -36.18 24.38
CA ALA A 196 17.33 -35.91 25.28
C ALA A 196 16.95 -34.95 26.41
N ILE A 197 16.21 -33.88 26.11
CA ILE A 197 15.63 -32.94 27.07
C ILE A 197 14.67 -33.66 28.04
N LYS A 198 13.80 -34.51 27.53
CA LYS A 198 12.90 -35.31 28.41
C LYS A 198 13.66 -36.24 29.36
N LYS A 199 14.76 -36.83 28.90
CA LYS A 199 15.61 -37.72 29.72
C LYS A 199 16.45 -36.97 30.74
N ASN A 200 16.97 -35.82 30.38
CA ASN A 200 17.78 -34.97 31.25
C ASN A 200 17.41 -33.47 31.14
N PRO A 201 16.33 -33.03 31.83
CA PRO A 201 15.84 -31.65 31.74
C PRO A 201 16.78 -30.58 32.28
N LYS A 202 17.90 -30.97 32.95
CA LYS A 202 18.90 -30.06 33.53
C LYS A 202 20.08 -29.82 32.58
N ASP A 203 20.12 -30.50 31.45
CA ASP A 203 21.19 -30.34 30.48
C ASP A 203 20.90 -29.14 29.58
N GLU A 204 21.48 -28.00 29.90
CA GLU A 204 21.28 -26.75 29.16
C GLU A 204 21.76 -26.84 27.71
N GLN A 205 22.74 -27.70 27.39
CA GLN A 205 23.29 -27.82 26.05
C GLN A 205 22.21 -28.34 25.06
N ASN A 206 21.39 -29.30 25.48
CA ASN A 206 20.31 -29.80 24.62
C ASN A 206 19.29 -28.72 24.24
N TYR A 207 19.04 -27.74 25.16
CA TYR A 207 18.17 -26.59 24.86
C TYR A 207 18.85 -25.62 23.89
N ILE A 208 20.14 -25.37 24.08
CA ILE A 208 20.93 -24.51 23.18
C ILE A 208 20.93 -25.11 21.78
N ASP A 209 21.22 -26.42 21.65
CA ASP A 209 21.26 -27.11 20.37
C ASP A 209 19.88 -27.12 19.68
N LEU A 210 18.81 -27.26 20.45
CA LEU A 210 17.46 -27.17 19.93
C LEU A 210 17.12 -25.76 19.41
N ILE A 211 17.58 -24.70 20.10
CA ILE A 211 17.39 -23.31 19.67
C ILE A 211 18.17 -23.02 18.39
N VAL A 212 19.38 -23.55 18.25
CA VAL A 212 20.22 -23.38 17.05
C VAL A 212 19.60 -24.08 15.83
N LEU A 213 18.81 -25.13 16.07
CA LEU A 213 18.16 -25.89 15.01
C LEU A 213 16.91 -25.17 14.42
N TYR A 214 16.37 -24.15 15.11
CA TYR A 214 15.23 -23.35 14.67
C TYR A 214 15.66 -22.08 13.92
#